data_dbbc6ed9d1d9ec370a4c032bc7a39282
#
_entry.id   dbbc6ed9d1d9ec370a4c032bc7a39282
#
_cell.length_a   1.000
_cell.length_b   1.000
_cell.length_c   1.000
_cell.angle_alpha   90.00
_cell.angle_beta   90.00
_cell.angle_gamma   90.00
#
_symmetry.space_group_name_H-M   'P 1'
#
loop_
_entity.id
_entity.type
_entity.pdbx_description
1 polymer ?
#
loop_
_entity_poly.entity_id
_entity_poly.type
_entity_poly.pdbx_seq_one_letter_code
_entity_poly.pdbx_strand_id
1 'polypeptide(L)'
;MDLTDTLDICEFVNACVEPEKDASLLLQYLIQIQHRYNYVPDKAIMQLQHLLHLNIAHIKSVISFYSFLDLSFEGQYCILFSDNITDRMLGNQSLYELLKKSLKGQQVHIGFTSCTGFCDQGPAMLVNGLAITRLNSAKINQISSLIKDKQPIKFWPESLFEKEQNILKSGIQFIAKSGEGNALKVAVDKGSDEVLKILGDSGLRGRGGAGFYTSKKWQYCKQAVSDQHYVVCNADEGEPGTFKDRVLLSTDAHSVVEGMTICAAVIGATEGFIYLRGEYLYLVDKLNEVLARRRTDGLLGKNILGHSGFDFDITIHLGAGAYICGEESALLESLEGKRGIPRVRPPFPVVEGYKNKPTVVNNVETFWSVSRIIEKGSLWFTQKGTSQSTGTRLLSISGDCQRPGIYEYPFGVSLTEILQDCGGQDAQAVQMAGAAGTTVLPDNFDRTMCFDDLSTGGSFMVLGPQRDLMDLLQNFADFFRHESCGFCTPCRVGT
;
A
#
# COMPACT_ATOMS: atom_id res chain seq x y z
N MET A 1 -36.74 -12.13 -0.75
CA MET A 1 -35.46 -12.84 -0.84
C MET A 1 -35.78 -14.31 -0.96
N ASP A 2 -35.55 -14.89 -2.11
CA ASP A 2 -35.97 -16.25 -2.46
C ASP A 2 -35.07 -17.29 -1.77
N LEU A 3 -35.59 -18.51 -1.54
CA LEU A 3 -34.79 -19.62 -0.96
C LEU A 3 -33.55 -19.98 -1.80
N THR A 4 -33.65 -19.77 -3.13
CA THR A 4 -32.55 -19.92 -4.08
C THR A 4 -31.37 -18.97 -3.81
N ASP A 5 -31.64 -17.68 -3.53
CA ASP A 5 -30.60 -16.69 -3.16
C ASP A 5 -29.92 -17.03 -1.84
N THR A 6 -30.62 -17.75 -0.95
CA THR A 6 -30.09 -18.15 0.36
C THR A 6 -29.09 -19.29 0.26
N LEU A 7 -29.39 -20.30 -0.57
CA LEU A 7 -28.51 -21.43 -0.83
C LEU A 7 -27.23 -20.96 -1.53
N ASP A 8 -27.33 -20.06 -2.52
CA ASP A 8 -26.16 -19.49 -3.22
C ASP A 8 -25.19 -18.78 -2.24
N ILE A 9 -25.71 -17.98 -1.29
CA ILE A 9 -24.86 -17.29 -0.31
C ILE A 9 -24.10 -18.28 0.60
N CYS A 10 -24.79 -19.28 1.14
CA CYS A 10 -24.15 -20.26 2.03
C CYS A 10 -23.13 -21.12 1.28
N GLU A 11 -23.45 -21.56 0.06
CA GLU A 11 -22.54 -22.34 -0.79
C GLU A 11 -21.29 -21.52 -1.15
N PHE A 12 -21.46 -20.25 -1.51
CA PHE A 12 -20.32 -19.37 -1.80
C PHE A 12 -19.44 -19.16 -0.56
N VAL A 13 -20.01 -18.89 0.62
CA VAL A 13 -19.26 -18.72 1.86
C VAL A 13 -18.53 -20.01 2.23
N ASN A 14 -19.16 -21.18 2.07
CA ASN A 14 -18.50 -22.47 2.28
C ASN A 14 -17.31 -22.64 1.35
N ALA A 15 -17.46 -22.33 0.06
CA ALA A 15 -16.39 -22.46 -0.91
C ALA A 15 -15.19 -21.53 -0.59
N CYS A 16 -15.45 -20.34 -0.01
CA CYS A 16 -14.39 -19.42 0.43
C CYS A 16 -13.64 -19.93 1.67
N VAL A 17 -14.37 -20.51 2.64
CA VAL A 17 -13.82 -20.83 3.98
C VAL A 17 -13.29 -22.25 4.08
N GLU A 18 -13.97 -23.24 3.48
CA GLU A 18 -13.66 -24.67 3.61
C GLU A 18 -12.20 -25.06 3.31
N PRO A 19 -11.49 -24.45 2.31
CA PRO A 19 -10.11 -24.83 2.03
C PRO A 19 -9.17 -24.70 3.23
N GLU A 20 -9.37 -23.68 4.09
CA GLU A 20 -8.41 -23.36 5.16
C GLU A 20 -9.04 -23.34 6.55
N LYS A 21 -10.31 -22.90 6.71
CA LYS A 21 -11.04 -22.73 7.97
C LYS A 21 -10.26 -21.95 9.04
N ASP A 22 -9.49 -20.96 8.61
CA ASP A 22 -8.68 -20.13 9.51
C ASP A 22 -9.40 -18.81 9.82
N ALA A 23 -9.71 -18.59 11.10
CA ALA A 23 -10.35 -17.37 11.59
C ALA A 23 -9.47 -16.11 11.34
N SER A 24 -8.15 -16.26 11.23
CA SER A 24 -7.26 -15.14 10.87
C SER A 24 -7.50 -14.62 9.45
N LEU A 25 -8.13 -15.39 8.58
CA LEU A 25 -8.50 -14.99 7.22
C LEU A 25 -9.87 -14.30 7.14
N LEU A 26 -10.52 -13.99 8.27
CA LEU A 26 -11.85 -13.38 8.29
C LEU A 26 -11.96 -12.18 7.33
N LEU A 27 -10.99 -11.27 7.34
CA LEU A 27 -10.99 -10.09 6.46
C LEU A 27 -10.97 -10.50 4.98
N GLN A 28 -10.18 -11.51 4.61
CA GLN A 28 -10.11 -12.00 3.23
C GLN A 28 -11.43 -12.63 2.78
N TYR A 29 -12.11 -13.39 3.64
CA TYR A 29 -13.44 -13.92 3.35
C TYR A 29 -14.48 -12.80 3.19
N LEU A 30 -14.45 -11.79 4.06
CA LEU A 30 -15.35 -10.64 3.98
C LEU A 30 -15.15 -9.84 2.69
N ILE A 31 -13.90 -9.64 2.25
CA ILE A 31 -13.57 -8.98 0.98
C ILE A 31 -14.13 -9.78 -0.21
N GLN A 32 -13.98 -11.11 -0.23
CA GLN A 32 -14.53 -11.95 -1.30
C GLN A 32 -16.07 -11.87 -1.35
N ILE A 33 -16.73 -11.89 -0.19
CA ILE A 33 -18.20 -11.74 -0.07
C ILE A 33 -18.63 -10.36 -0.55
N GLN A 34 -17.95 -9.29 -0.12
CA GLN A 34 -18.21 -7.92 -0.56
C GLN A 34 -18.08 -7.78 -2.08
N HIS A 35 -17.03 -8.35 -2.68
CA HIS A 35 -16.86 -8.31 -4.14
C HIS A 35 -17.93 -9.09 -4.90
N ARG A 36 -18.46 -10.17 -4.32
CA ARG A 36 -19.51 -10.98 -4.96
C ARG A 36 -20.87 -10.33 -4.91
N TYR A 37 -21.23 -9.73 -3.76
CA TYR A 37 -22.58 -9.25 -3.49
C TYR A 37 -22.69 -7.72 -3.40
N ASN A 38 -21.58 -6.98 -3.42
CA ASN A 38 -21.43 -5.54 -3.13
C ASN A 38 -21.85 -5.14 -1.70
N TYR A 39 -21.98 -6.08 -0.80
CA TYR A 39 -22.16 -5.92 0.65
C TYR A 39 -21.95 -7.27 1.33
N VAL A 40 -21.92 -7.29 2.66
CA VAL A 40 -21.85 -8.53 3.43
C VAL A 40 -23.25 -8.87 3.97
N PRO A 41 -23.98 -9.84 3.36
CA PRO A 41 -25.32 -10.22 3.80
C PRO A 41 -25.33 -10.80 5.22
N ASP A 42 -26.38 -10.55 6.02
CA ASP A 42 -26.53 -11.16 7.36
C ASP A 42 -26.44 -12.69 7.33
N LYS A 43 -26.89 -13.34 6.25
CA LYS A 43 -26.77 -14.79 6.06
C LYS A 43 -25.32 -15.24 5.91
N ALA A 44 -24.49 -14.45 5.20
CA ALA A 44 -23.05 -14.72 5.12
C ALA A 44 -22.39 -14.57 6.50
N ILE A 45 -22.78 -13.57 7.29
CA ILE A 45 -22.30 -13.38 8.67
C ILE A 45 -22.65 -14.59 9.54
N MET A 46 -23.87 -15.09 9.48
CA MET A 46 -24.30 -16.29 10.22
C MET A 46 -23.52 -17.53 9.79
N GLN A 47 -23.26 -17.70 8.48
CA GLN A 47 -22.48 -18.82 7.96
C GLN A 47 -21.01 -18.74 8.41
N LEU A 48 -20.37 -17.54 8.36
CA LEU A 48 -19.02 -17.31 8.87
C LEU A 48 -18.94 -17.59 10.37
N GLN A 49 -19.94 -17.17 11.17
CA GLN A 49 -20.01 -17.51 12.59
C GLN A 49 -19.97 -19.02 12.82
N HIS A 50 -20.77 -19.77 12.05
CA HIS A 50 -20.85 -21.23 12.19
C HIS A 50 -19.54 -21.90 11.81
N LEU A 51 -18.94 -21.52 10.69
CA LEU A 51 -17.73 -22.15 10.15
C LEU A 51 -16.47 -21.83 10.95
N LEU A 52 -16.34 -20.57 11.40
CA LEU A 52 -15.14 -20.07 12.05
C LEU A 52 -15.26 -20.01 13.59
N HIS A 53 -16.42 -20.38 14.15
CA HIS A 53 -16.73 -20.28 15.58
C HIS A 53 -16.49 -18.87 16.18
N LEU A 54 -16.73 -17.83 15.39
CA LEU A 54 -16.58 -16.43 15.79
C LEU A 54 -17.91 -15.85 16.28
N ASN A 55 -17.82 -14.83 17.17
CA ASN A 55 -19.01 -14.10 17.61
C ASN A 55 -19.50 -13.14 16.48
N ILE A 56 -20.81 -13.06 16.24
CA ILE A 56 -21.41 -12.14 15.27
C ILE A 56 -20.98 -10.68 15.55
N ALA A 57 -20.92 -10.28 16.82
CA ALA A 57 -20.48 -8.92 17.18
C ALA A 57 -19.04 -8.66 16.75
N HIS A 58 -18.15 -9.67 16.82
CA HIS A 58 -16.79 -9.57 16.32
C HIS A 58 -16.79 -9.39 14.79
N ILE A 59 -17.50 -10.23 14.05
CA ILE A 59 -17.58 -10.15 12.58
C ILE A 59 -18.12 -8.77 12.16
N LYS A 60 -19.23 -8.32 12.74
CA LYS A 60 -19.83 -7.00 12.46
C LYS A 60 -18.87 -5.84 12.85
N SER A 61 -18.08 -6.00 13.90
CA SER A 61 -17.09 -4.99 14.30
C SER A 61 -15.92 -4.88 13.30
N VAL A 62 -15.54 -5.99 12.66
CA VAL A 62 -14.54 -5.98 11.57
C VAL A 62 -15.14 -5.30 10.34
N ILE A 63 -16.36 -5.66 9.91
CA ILE A 63 -17.02 -5.04 8.76
C ILE A 63 -17.14 -3.52 8.96
N SER A 64 -17.60 -3.06 10.12
CA SER A 64 -17.78 -1.62 10.38
C SER A 64 -16.49 -0.82 10.53
N PHE A 65 -15.34 -1.48 10.64
CA PHE A 65 -14.04 -0.83 10.75
C PHE A 65 -13.44 -0.47 9.39
N TYR A 66 -13.67 -1.30 8.38
CA TYR A 66 -13.06 -1.13 7.06
C TYR A 66 -14.01 -0.45 6.09
N SER A 67 -13.57 0.67 5.50
CA SER A 67 -14.43 1.53 4.64
C SER A 67 -14.89 0.88 3.33
N PHE A 68 -14.28 -0.24 2.92
CA PHE A 68 -14.69 -0.97 1.71
C PHE A 68 -15.63 -2.15 2.00
N LEU A 69 -16.10 -2.30 3.24
CA LEU A 69 -17.06 -3.33 3.64
C LEU A 69 -18.37 -2.70 4.09
N ASP A 70 -19.50 -3.18 3.54
CA ASP A 70 -20.84 -2.67 3.79
C ASP A 70 -21.75 -3.74 4.35
N LEU A 71 -22.63 -3.36 5.28
CA LEU A 71 -23.68 -4.23 5.83
C LEU A 71 -25.00 -4.13 5.04
N SER A 72 -25.12 -3.16 4.16
CA SER A 72 -26.32 -2.89 3.37
C SER A 72 -26.01 -2.83 1.89
N PHE A 73 -26.91 -3.36 1.08
CA PHE A 73 -26.81 -3.25 -0.37
C PHE A 73 -27.22 -1.84 -0.82
N GLU A 74 -26.28 -1.06 -1.33
CA GLU A 74 -26.52 0.29 -1.83
C GLU A 74 -26.61 0.37 -3.37
N GLY A 75 -26.31 -0.72 -4.07
CA GLY A 75 -26.42 -0.80 -5.52
C GLY A 75 -25.40 -1.74 -6.18
N GLN A 76 -25.61 -1.96 -7.49
CA GLN A 76 -24.72 -2.80 -8.29
C GLN A 76 -23.33 -2.16 -8.49
N TYR A 77 -23.25 -0.83 -8.42
CA TYR A 77 -22.01 -0.08 -8.58
C TYR A 77 -21.73 0.70 -7.31
N CYS A 78 -20.52 0.52 -6.77
CA CYS A 78 -19.95 1.32 -5.70
C CYS A 78 -18.88 2.23 -6.30
N ILE A 79 -19.08 3.56 -6.24
CA ILE A 79 -18.20 4.56 -6.82
C ILE A 79 -17.64 5.43 -5.70
N LEU A 80 -16.32 5.44 -5.55
CA LEU A 80 -15.63 6.21 -4.52
C LEU A 80 -14.62 7.16 -5.17
N PHE A 81 -14.90 8.45 -5.13
CA PHE A 81 -13.96 9.48 -5.58
C PHE A 81 -12.82 9.66 -4.56
N SER A 82 -11.61 9.89 -5.06
CA SER A 82 -10.48 10.23 -4.20
C SER A 82 -10.66 11.63 -3.58
N ASP A 83 -10.59 11.74 -2.26
CA ASP A 83 -10.80 13.03 -1.55
C ASP A 83 -9.51 13.67 -1.04
N ASN A 84 -8.36 13.22 -1.54
CA ASN A 84 -7.10 13.87 -1.19
C ASN A 84 -7.00 15.27 -1.82
N ILE A 85 -6.13 16.11 -1.25
CA ILE A 85 -6.01 17.51 -1.68
C ILE A 85 -5.61 17.65 -3.15
N THR A 86 -4.76 16.79 -3.69
CA THR A 86 -4.31 16.89 -5.09
C THR A 86 -5.44 16.58 -6.07
N ASP A 87 -6.34 15.64 -5.76
CA ASP A 87 -7.54 15.38 -6.56
C ASP A 87 -8.57 16.52 -6.41
N ARG A 88 -8.73 17.10 -5.21
CA ARG A 88 -9.57 18.31 -5.01
C ARG A 88 -9.05 19.47 -5.85
N MET A 89 -7.74 19.71 -5.88
CA MET A 89 -7.08 20.74 -6.70
C MET A 89 -7.37 20.58 -8.19
N LEU A 90 -7.58 19.35 -8.66
CA LEU A 90 -7.90 19.00 -10.05
C LEU A 90 -9.42 18.99 -10.33
N GLY A 91 -10.25 19.44 -9.39
CA GLY A 91 -11.70 19.62 -9.58
C GLY A 91 -12.55 18.36 -9.43
N ASN A 92 -12.07 17.37 -8.73
CA ASN A 92 -12.74 16.10 -8.51
C ASN A 92 -14.17 16.27 -7.93
N GLN A 93 -14.39 17.24 -7.01
CA GLN A 93 -15.70 17.49 -6.42
C GLN A 93 -16.76 17.91 -7.46
N SER A 94 -16.36 18.72 -8.47
CA SER A 94 -17.25 19.09 -9.57
C SER A 94 -17.64 17.88 -10.42
N LEU A 95 -16.70 16.95 -10.63
CA LEU A 95 -16.96 15.70 -11.35
C LEU A 95 -17.85 14.73 -10.55
N TYR A 96 -17.69 14.69 -9.23
CA TYR A 96 -18.57 13.98 -8.33
C TYR A 96 -20.02 14.49 -8.44
N GLU A 97 -20.24 15.79 -8.35
CA GLU A 97 -21.59 16.39 -8.48
C GLU A 97 -22.19 16.16 -9.87
N LEU A 98 -21.37 16.21 -10.93
CA LEU A 98 -21.80 15.89 -12.29
C LEU A 98 -22.31 14.45 -12.38
N LEU A 99 -21.55 13.48 -11.88
CA LEU A 99 -21.94 12.06 -11.89
C LEU A 99 -23.19 11.82 -11.05
N LYS A 100 -23.22 12.34 -9.82
CA LYS A 100 -24.35 12.22 -8.90
C LYS A 100 -25.66 12.77 -9.50
N LYS A 101 -25.59 13.93 -10.15
CA LYS A 101 -26.71 14.52 -10.86
C LYS A 101 -27.17 13.64 -12.04
N SER A 102 -26.19 13.11 -12.80
CA SER A 102 -26.48 12.27 -13.98
C SER A 102 -27.11 10.93 -13.61
N LEU A 103 -26.76 10.36 -12.46
CA LEU A 103 -27.25 9.06 -11.98
C LEU A 103 -28.42 9.17 -10.98
N LYS A 104 -29.04 10.34 -10.86
CA LYS A 104 -30.19 10.52 -9.97
C LYS A 104 -31.30 9.52 -10.28
N GLY A 105 -31.73 8.76 -9.27
CA GLY A 105 -32.75 7.72 -9.40
C GLY A 105 -32.23 6.35 -9.84
N GLN A 106 -30.93 6.20 -10.10
CA GLN A 106 -30.29 4.91 -10.26
C GLN A 106 -29.89 4.32 -8.89
N GLN A 107 -29.88 2.98 -8.80
CA GLN A 107 -29.43 2.27 -7.60
C GLN A 107 -27.91 2.10 -7.65
N VAL A 108 -27.18 3.09 -7.16
CA VAL A 108 -25.72 3.22 -7.20
C VAL A 108 -25.23 3.94 -5.95
N HIS A 109 -24.21 3.40 -5.30
CA HIS A 109 -23.49 4.09 -4.24
C HIS A 109 -22.48 5.07 -4.86
N ILE A 110 -22.51 6.34 -4.43
CA ILE A 110 -21.52 7.35 -4.86
C ILE A 110 -21.04 8.10 -3.63
N GLY A 111 -19.76 7.94 -3.31
CA GLY A 111 -19.14 8.52 -2.14
C GLY A 111 -17.68 8.95 -2.38
N PHE A 112 -16.94 9.08 -1.29
CA PHE A 112 -15.52 9.44 -1.30
C PHE A 112 -14.70 8.38 -0.56
N THR A 113 -13.43 8.26 -0.95
CA THR A 113 -12.38 7.57 -0.20
C THR A 113 -11.22 8.52 0.00
N SER A 114 -10.39 8.31 1.02
CA SER A 114 -9.35 9.25 1.43
C SER A 114 -8.33 9.53 0.33
N CYS A 115 -7.74 8.48 -0.26
CA CYS A 115 -6.79 8.62 -1.37
C CYS A 115 -6.72 7.31 -2.14
N THR A 116 -6.86 7.37 -3.46
CA THR A 116 -6.78 6.19 -4.33
C THR A 116 -5.35 5.76 -4.70
N GLY A 117 -4.33 6.57 -4.33
CA GLY A 117 -2.93 6.29 -4.70
C GLY A 117 -2.56 6.64 -6.14
N PHE A 118 -3.32 7.52 -6.81
CA PHE A 118 -3.09 7.96 -8.20
C PHE A 118 -2.92 9.47 -8.32
N CYS A 119 -2.22 10.09 -7.37
CA CYS A 119 -2.05 11.54 -7.30
C CYS A 119 -1.27 12.14 -8.49
N ASP A 120 -0.52 11.33 -9.24
CA ASP A 120 0.15 11.67 -10.50
C ASP A 120 -0.78 11.62 -11.73
N GLN A 121 -1.96 11.03 -11.58
CA GLN A 121 -2.94 10.77 -12.64
C GLN A 121 -4.35 11.18 -12.22
N GLY A 122 -4.45 12.12 -11.29
CA GLY A 122 -5.74 12.66 -10.83
C GLY A 122 -6.51 13.43 -11.93
N PRO A 123 -7.77 13.75 -11.68
CA PRO A 123 -8.60 13.21 -10.61
C PRO A 123 -8.89 11.72 -10.82
N ALA A 124 -9.06 10.99 -9.72
CA ALA A 124 -9.25 9.55 -9.75
C ALA A 124 -10.46 9.09 -8.91
N MET A 125 -11.00 7.93 -9.25
CA MET A 125 -12.05 7.26 -8.48
C MET A 125 -11.90 5.74 -8.57
N LEU A 126 -12.57 5.03 -7.70
CA LEU A 126 -12.77 3.57 -7.76
C LEU A 126 -14.19 3.27 -8.24
N VAL A 127 -14.34 2.24 -9.05
CA VAL A 127 -15.63 1.63 -9.39
C VAL A 127 -15.55 0.15 -9.04
N ASN A 128 -16.28 -0.29 -8.02
CA ASN A 128 -16.19 -1.64 -7.44
C ASN A 128 -14.72 -2.06 -7.16
N GLY A 129 -13.91 -1.15 -6.59
CA GLY A 129 -12.50 -1.37 -6.27
C GLY A 129 -11.52 -1.18 -7.44
N LEU A 130 -12.00 -1.03 -8.68
CA LEU A 130 -11.14 -0.81 -9.84
C LEU A 130 -10.93 0.69 -10.10
N ALA A 131 -9.67 1.13 -10.11
CA ALA A 131 -9.33 2.54 -10.27
C ALA A 131 -9.54 3.03 -11.71
N ILE A 132 -10.13 4.21 -11.84
CA ILE A 132 -10.21 5.00 -13.08
C ILE A 132 -9.55 6.36 -12.82
N THR A 133 -8.59 6.71 -13.66
CA THR A 133 -7.74 7.90 -13.52
C THR A 133 -7.99 8.93 -14.60
N ARG A 134 -7.42 10.15 -14.45
CA ARG A 134 -7.55 11.26 -15.41
C ARG A 134 -9.02 11.54 -15.76
N LEU A 135 -9.85 11.64 -14.71
CA LEU A 135 -11.27 11.90 -14.86
C LEU A 135 -11.49 13.27 -15.52
N ASN A 136 -12.48 13.33 -16.39
CA ASN A 136 -12.99 14.55 -17.00
C ASN A 136 -14.47 14.37 -17.32
N SER A 137 -15.14 15.42 -17.75
CA SER A 137 -16.59 15.37 -18.04
C SER A 137 -16.96 14.34 -19.11
N ALA A 138 -16.08 14.06 -20.09
CA ALA A 138 -16.34 13.05 -21.11
C ALA A 138 -16.32 11.64 -20.53
N LYS A 139 -15.30 11.29 -19.72
CA LYS A 139 -15.25 10.00 -19.00
C LYS A 139 -16.43 9.84 -18.04
N ILE A 140 -16.80 10.89 -17.29
CA ILE A 140 -17.96 10.87 -16.40
C ILE A 140 -19.25 10.57 -17.16
N ASN A 141 -19.46 11.19 -18.32
CA ASN A 141 -20.64 10.93 -19.16
C ASN A 141 -20.64 9.50 -19.71
N GLN A 142 -19.50 8.99 -20.17
CA GLN A 142 -19.35 7.61 -20.63
C GLN A 142 -19.68 6.61 -19.51
N ILE A 143 -19.12 6.79 -18.32
CA ILE A 143 -19.39 5.94 -17.15
C ILE A 143 -20.86 6.00 -16.76
N SER A 144 -21.44 7.20 -16.77
CA SER A 144 -22.87 7.37 -16.49
C SER A 144 -23.76 6.61 -17.48
N SER A 145 -23.40 6.57 -18.76
CA SER A 145 -24.13 5.78 -19.77
C SER A 145 -24.01 4.28 -19.47
N LEU A 146 -22.82 3.78 -19.26
CA LEU A 146 -22.57 2.36 -18.95
C LEU A 146 -23.35 1.88 -17.72
N ILE A 147 -23.46 2.72 -16.69
CA ILE A 147 -24.23 2.43 -15.47
C ILE A 147 -25.73 2.43 -15.76
N LYS A 148 -26.26 3.43 -16.50
CA LYS A 148 -27.68 3.49 -16.90
C LYS A 148 -28.09 2.29 -17.73
N ASP A 149 -27.19 1.83 -18.59
CA ASP A 149 -27.37 0.64 -19.44
C ASP A 149 -27.14 -0.67 -18.66
N LYS A 150 -26.83 -0.59 -17.35
CA LYS A 150 -26.55 -1.73 -16.46
C LYS A 150 -25.45 -2.67 -16.99
N GLN A 151 -24.44 -2.11 -17.65
CA GLN A 151 -23.35 -2.88 -18.25
C GLN A 151 -22.43 -3.43 -17.15
N PRO A 152 -22.23 -4.76 -17.02
CA PRO A 152 -21.28 -5.32 -16.09
C PRO A 152 -19.86 -4.76 -16.33
N ILE A 153 -19.13 -4.44 -15.26
CA ILE A 153 -17.80 -3.76 -15.35
C ILE A 153 -16.82 -4.52 -16.24
N LYS A 154 -16.87 -5.84 -16.25
CA LYS A 154 -16.03 -6.69 -17.11
C LYS A 154 -16.17 -6.44 -18.62
N PHE A 155 -17.23 -5.74 -19.04
CA PHE A 155 -17.49 -5.34 -20.43
C PHE A 155 -17.25 -3.85 -20.67
N TRP A 156 -16.78 -3.12 -19.66
CA TRP A 156 -16.41 -1.71 -19.85
C TRP A 156 -15.13 -1.60 -20.71
N PRO A 157 -14.96 -0.52 -21.47
CA PRO A 157 -13.75 -0.32 -22.28
C PRO A 157 -12.47 -0.39 -21.41
N GLU A 158 -11.50 -1.17 -21.84
CA GLU A 158 -10.20 -1.30 -21.15
C GLU A 158 -9.49 0.04 -20.98
N SER A 159 -9.65 0.96 -21.94
CA SER A 159 -9.10 2.32 -21.89
C SER A 159 -9.55 3.15 -20.69
N LEU A 160 -10.66 2.81 -20.03
CA LEU A 160 -11.07 3.42 -18.76
C LEU A 160 -10.13 3.04 -17.61
N PHE A 161 -9.55 1.83 -17.69
CA PHE A 161 -8.74 1.24 -16.63
C PHE A 161 -7.22 1.30 -16.88
N GLU A 162 -6.79 1.94 -17.97
CA GLU A 162 -5.36 2.16 -18.26
C GLU A 162 -4.72 3.04 -17.18
N LYS A 163 -3.48 2.69 -16.81
CA LYS A 163 -2.68 3.40 -15.82
C LYS A 163 -1.24 3.58 -16.28
N GLU A 164 -0.72 4.78 -16.09
CA GLU A 164 0.66 5.12 -16.39
C GLU A 164 1.57 4.88 -15.18
N GLN A 165 2.85 4.67 -15.42
CA GLN A 165 3.84 4.48 -14.35
C GLN A 165 4.59 5.78 -14.02
N ASN A 166 4.62 6.74 -14.93
CA ASN A 166 5.18 8.08 -14.76
C ASN A 166 6.54 8.12 -14.04
N ILE A 167 7.47 7.22 -14.41
CA ILE A 167 8.86 7.27 -13.91
C ILE A 167 9.60 8.34 -14.73
N LEU A 168 9.84 9.50 -14.11
CA LEU A 168 10.36 10.68 -14.79
C LEU A 168 11.85 10.93 -14.53
N LYS A 169 12.39 10.42 -13.42
CA LYS A 169 13.83 10.48 -13.14
C LYS A 169 14.28 9.15 -12.53
N SER A 170 15.17 8.48 -13.25
CA SER A 170 15.80 7.24 -12.79
C SER A 170 17.17 7.52 -12.22
N GLY A 171 17.41 7.09 -10.98
CA GLY A 171 18.73 7.11 -10.34
C GLY A 171 19.39 5.73 -10.39
N ILE A 172 20.33 5.50 -9.47
CA ILE A 172 21.16 4.28 -9.47
C ILE A 172 20.35 3.01 -9.24
N GLN A 173 19.27 3.06 -8.46
CA GLN A 173 18.47 1.89 -8.14
C GLN A 173 17.55 1.47 -9.30
N PHE A 174 16.89 2.42 -10.00
CA PHE A 174 16.11 2.09 -11.21
C PHE A 174 16.98 1.58 -12.35
N ILE A 175 18.21 2.11 -12.49
CA ILE A 175 19.15 1.68 -13.53
C ILE A 175 19.70 0.27 -13.22
N ALA A 176 19.91 -0.05 -11.95
CA ALA A 176 20.40 -1.35 -11.54
C ALA A 176 19.26 -2.38 -11.56
N LYS A 177 19.08 -3.07 -12.70
CA LYS A 177 18.12 -4.18 -12.79
C LYS A 177 18.53 -5.31 -11.83
N SER A 178 17.53 -5.90 -11.16
CA SER A 178 17.66 -7.02 -10.23
C SER A 178 16.39 -7.90 -10.35
N GLY A 179 16.23 -8.90 -9.48
CA GLY A 179 15.00 -9.68 -9.41
C GLY A 179 15.03 -11.03 -10.16
N GLU A 180 16.17 -11.36 -10.80
CA GLU A 180 16.36 -12.64 -11.50
C GLU A 180 16.95 -13.75 -10.61
N GLY A 181 17.00 -13.56 -9.30
CA GLY A 181 17.53 -14.51 -8.33
C GLY A 181 19.03 -14.35 -8.05
N ASN A 182 19.73 -13.40 -8.69
CA ASN A 182 21.16 -13.18 -8.48
C ASN A 182 21.48 -12.68 -7.07
N ALA A 183 20.69 -11.71 -6.58
CA ALA A 183 20.86 -11.19 -5.22
C ALA A 183 20.57 -12.29 -4.18
N LEU A 184 19.60 -13.13 -4.41
CA LEU A 184 19.26 -14.25 -3.53
C LEU A 184 20.41 -15.28 -3.49
N LYS A 185 21.02 -15.63 -4.64
CA LYS A 185 22.20 -16.52 -4.69
C LYS A 185 23.34 -15.93 -3.88
N VAL A 186 23.67 -14.65 -4.09
CA VAL A 186 24.70 -13.95 -3.31
C VAL A 186 24.39 -14.00 -1.81
N ALA A 187 23.13 -13.80 -1.41
CA ALA A 187 22.72 -13.83 -0.01
C ALA A 187 22.89 -15.22 0.62
N VAL A 188 22.49 -16.28 -0.09
CA VAL A 188 22.62 -17.66 0.38
C VAL A 188 24.09 -18.08 0.46
N ASP A 189 24.89 -17.78 -0.55
CA ASP A 189 26.33 -18.10 -0.57
C ASP A 189 27.13 -17.41 0.55
N LYS A 190 26.77 -16.14 0.87
CA LYS A 190 27.44 -15.36 1.93
C LYS A 190 26.97 -15.70 3.35
N GLY A 191 25.74 -16.19 3.47
CA GLY A 191 25.10 -16.46 4.75
C GLY A 191 24.57 -15.22 5.46
N SER A 192 23.71 -15.47 6.44
CA SER A 192 22.89 -14.45 7.10
C SER A 192 23.69 -13.35 7.81
N ASP A 193 24.83 -13.65 8.42
CA ASP A 193 25.61 -12.66 9.17
C ASP A 193 26.32 -11.67 8.22
N GLU A 194 26.85 -12.15 7.09
CA GLU A 194 27.46 -11.29 6.09
C GLU A 194 26.40 -10.43 5.37
N VAL A 195 25.19 -10.96 5.12
CA VAL A 195 24.05 -10.18 4.61
C VAL A 195 23.68 -9.05 5.56
N LEU A 196 23.58 -9.34 6.86
CA LEU A 196 23.31 -8.31 7.89
C LEU A 196 24.41 -7.26 7.93
N LYS A 197 25.68 -7.66 7.77
CA LYS A 197 26.82 -6.75 7.71
C LYS A 197 26.74 -5.86 6.46
N ILE A 198 26.50 -6.42 5.27
CA ILE A 198 26.35 -5.64 4.03
C ILE A 198 25.21 -4.61 4.16
N LEU A 199 24.06 -5.01 4.71
CA LEU A 199 22.95 -4.08 4.97
C LEU A 199 23.31 -3.04 6.04
N GLY A 200 24.09 -3.41 7.06
CA GLY A 200 24.59 -2.48 8.06
C GLY A 200 25.54 -1.44 7.46
N ASP A 201 26.52 -1.91 6.71
CA ASP A 201 27.51 -1.08 6.02
C ASP A 201 26.89 -0.17 4.95
N SER A 202 25.76 -0.60 4.34
CA SER A 202 25.00 0.24 3.40
C SER A 202 24.26 1.39 4.07
N GLY A 203 24.00 1.31 5.39
CA GLY A 203 23.20 2.28 6.11
C GLY A 203 21.74 2.32 5.69
N LEU A 204 21.20 1.27 5.02
CA LEU A 204 19.82 1.24 4.57
C LEU A 204 18.84 1.40 5.73
N ARG A 205 18.02 2.44 5.67
CA ARG A 205 16.92 2.73 6.61
C ARG A 205 15.58 2.48 5.94
N GLY A 206 14.58 2.09 6.71
CA GLY A 206 13.22 1.84 6.24
C GLY A 206 12.65 2.98 5.39
N ARG A 207 12.00 2.64 4.29
CA ARG A 207 11.46 3.58 3.29
C ARG A 207 9.97 3.92 3.50
N GLY A 208 9.33 3.36 4.52
CA GLY A 208 7.93 3.63 4.85
C GLY A 208 7.67 4.91 5.67
N GLY A 209 8.71 5.68 6.03
CA GLY A 209 8.59 6.93 6.81
C GLY A 209 9.45 6.94 8.07
N ALA A 210 9.32 5.97 8.96
CA ALA A 210 10.00 5.92 10.27
C ALA A 210 11.55 5.84 10.20
N GLY A 211 12.11 5.35 9.09
CA GLY A 211 13.55 5.36 8.87
C GLY A 211 14.39 4.51 9.83
N PHE A 212 13.85 3.45 10.42
CA PHE A 212 14.61 2.55 11.28
C PHE A 212 15.62 1.74 10.45
N TYR A 213 16.80 1.45 10.98
CA TYR A 213 17.84 0.68 10.30
C TYR A 213 17.39 -0.74 9.98
N THR A 214 17.40 -1.10 8.68
CA THR A 214 16.87 -2.40 8.19
C THR A 214 17.69 -3.57 8.74
N SER A 215 19.03 -3.46 8.77
CA SER A 215 19.91 -4.49 9.33
C SER A 215 19.63 -4.78 10.81
N LYS A 216 19.41 -3.73 11.61
CA LYS A 216 19.08 -3.88 13.04
C LYS A 216 17.69 -4.53 13.25
N LYS A 217 16.69 -4.12 12.43
CA LYS A 217 15.35 -4.74 12.49
C LYS A 217 15.44 -6.25 12.23
N TRP A 218 16.15 -6.65 11.18
CA TRP A 218 16.32 -8.07 10.84
C TRP A 218 17.15 -8.83 11.89
N GLN A 219 18.20 -8.20 12.42
CA GLN A 219 19.03 -8.78 13.48
C GLN A 219 18.20 -9.07 14.73
N TYR A 220 17.35 -8.12 15.19
CA TYR A 220 16.51 -8.33 16.36
C TYR A 220 15.49 -9.46 16.13
N CYS A 221 14.88 -9.54 14.94
CA CYS A 221 13.99 -10.62 14.60
C CYS A 221 14.70 -11.98 14.58
N LYS A 222 15.90 -12.06 13.95
CA LYS A 222 16.73 -13.28 13.91
C LYS A 222 17.12 -13.76 15.31
N GLN A 223 17.38 -12.84 16.25
CA GLN A 223 17.78 -13.17 17.63
C GLN A 223 16.61 -13.56 18.53
N ALA A 224 15.38 -13.26 18.15
CA ALA A 224 14.21 -13.64 18.91
C ALA A 224 13.99 -15.16 18.81
N VAL A 225 13.95 -15.82 19.97
CA VAL A 225 13.80 -17.29 20.05
C VAL A 225 12.35 -17.67 19.73
N SER A 226 12.14 -18.40 18.64
CA SER A 226 10.84 -18.90 18.23
C SER A 226 10.99 -20.11 17.30
N ASP A 227 9.95 -20.91 17.21
CA ASP A 227 9.80 -22.01 16.26
C ASP A 227 9.46 -21.53 14.84
N GLN A 228 8.92 -20.29 14.71
CA GLN A 228 8.51 -19.69 13.45
C GLN A 228 8.82 -18.19 13.43
N HIS A 229 9.24 -17.70 12.25
CA HIS A 229 9.42 -16.28 11.94
C HIS A 229 8.63 -15.93 10.69
N TYR A 230 8.23 -14.66 10.55
CA TYR A 230 7.45 -14.19 9.41
C TYR A 230 8.08 -12.97 8.74
N VAL A 231 7.84 -12.86 7.42
CA VAL A 231 8.21 -11.69 6.62
C VAL A 231 6.95 -11.04 6.06
N VAL A 232 6.75 -9.76 6.33
CA VAL A 232 5.61 -9.01 5.82
C VAL A 232 6.08 -7.81 4.99
N CYS A 233 5.64 -7.76 3.74
CA CYS A 233 5.77 -6.59 2.89
C CYS A 233 4.58 -5.68 3.14
N ASN A 234 4.84 -4.53 3.74
CA ASN A 234 3.85 -3.47 3.89
C ASN A 234 3.69 -2.73 2.56
N ALA A 235 2.64 -3.07 1.83
CA ALA A 235 2.19 -2.44 0.59
C ALA A 235 0.87 -1.68 0.80
N ASP A 236 0.59 -1.28 2.06
CA ASP A 236 -0.52 -0.41 2.42
C ASP A 236 -0.08 1.07 2.33
N GLU A 237 0.13 1.53 1.10
CA GLU A 237 0.59 2.88 0.75
C GLU A 237 -0.56 3.89 0.87
N GLY A 238 -1.06 4.10 2.11
CA GLY A 238 -2.24 4.93 2.39
C GLY A 238 -1.94 6.42 2.58
N GLU A 239 -0.67 6.84 2.71
CA GLU A 239 -0.31 8.25 2.92
C GLU A 239 -0.68 9.12 1.72
N PRO A 240 -1.50 10.18 1.87
CA PRO A 240 -1.86 11.07 0.78
C PRO A 240 -0.64 11.63 0.04
N GLY A 241 -0.70 11.60 -1.29
CA GLY A 241 0.41 12.05 -2.14
C GLY A 241 1.50 11.00 -2.37
N THR A 242 1.38 9.78 -1.86
CA THR A 242 2.35 8.70 -2.06
C THR A 242 1.80 7.66 -3.05
N PHE A 243 2.62 7.24 -4.02
CA PHE A 243 2.28 6.23 -5.03
C PHE A 243 3.51 5.49 -5.61
N LYS A 244 4.67 5.58 -4.94
CA LYS A 244 5.91 4.94 -5.37
C LYS A 244 5.87 3.42 -5.27
N ASP A 245 5.22 2.89 -4.23
CA ASP A 245 5.14 1.44 -3.99
C ASP A 245 4.25 0.77 -5.04
N ARG A 246 3.16 1.41 -5.45
CA ARG A 246 2.33 1.01 -6.59
C ARG A 246 3.18 0.85 -7.86
N VAL A 247 4.02 1.85 -8.16
CA VAL A 247 4.86 1.83 -9.35
C VAL A 247 5.90 0.70 -9.27
N LEU A 248 6.54 0.49 -8.13
CA LEU A 248 7.49 -0.62 -7.93
C LEU A 248 6.81 -1.98 -8.10
N LEU A 249 5.64 -2.19 -7.50
CA LEU A 249 4.88 -3.44 -7.62
C LEU A 249 4.40 -3.69 -9.06
N SER A 250 4.09 -2.63 -9.80
CA SER A 250 3.66 -2.77 -11.19
C SER A 250 4.82 -2.93 -12.19
N THR A 251 6.03 -2.44 -11.89
CA THR A 251 7.16 -2.46 -12.84
C THR A 251 8.25 -3.46 -12.48
N ASP A 252 8.45 -3.75 -11.19
CA ASP A 252 9.60 -4.50 -10.69
C ASP A 252 9.29 -5.33 -9.42
N ALA A 253 8.12 -5.97 -9.39
CA ALA A 253 7.71 -6.82 -8.27
C ALA A 253 8.66 -8.00 -8.01
N HIS A 254 9.35 -8.50 -9.03
CA HIS A 254 10.36 -9.57 -8.89
C HIS A 254 11.46 -9.18 -7.90
N SER A 255 11.96 -7.95 -7.96
CA SER A 255 12.98 -7.44 -7.03
C SER A 255 12.46 -7.28 -5.60
N VAL A 256 11.20 -6.88 -5.44
CA VAL A 256 10.55 -6.79 -4.12
C VAL A 256 10.46 -8.17 -3.48
N VAL A 257 9.93 -9.14 -4.22
CA VAL A 257 9.80 -10.54 -3.76
C VAL A 257 11.17 -11.16 -3.47
N GLU A 258 12.20 -10.84 -4.28
CA GLU A 258 13.57 -11.28 -4.01
C GLU A 258 14.10 -10.72 -2.69
N GLY A 259 13.87 -9.42 -2.41
CA GLY A 259 14.23 -8.81 -1.12
C GLY A 259 13.51 -9.47 0.07
N MET A 260 12.24 -9.85 -0.09
CA MET A 260 11.50 -10.63 0.92
C MET A 260 12.11 -12.01 1.15
N THR A 261 12.49 -12.71 0.07
CA THR A 261 13.11 -14.05 0.14
C THR A 261 14.50 -13.98 0.79
N ILE A 262 15.28 -12.92 0.51
CA ILE A 262 16.56 -12.66 1.19
C ILE A 262 16.33 -12.43 2.70
N CYS A 263 15.30 -11.66 3.07
CA CYS A 263 14.94 -11.48 4.48
C CYS A 263 14.61 -12.81 5.15
N ALA A 264 13.82 -13.65 4.49
CA ALA A 264 13.47 -14.99 4.98
C ALA A 264 14.70 -15.87 5.21
N ALA A 265 15.65 -15.88 4.27
CA ALA A 265 16.93 -16.59 4.41
C ALA A 265 17.74 -16.10 5.62
N VAL A 266 17.67 -14.79 5.94
CA VAL A 266 18.41 -14.21 7.07
C VAL A 266 17.79 -14.56 8.42
N ILE A 267 16.46 -14.49 8.54
CA ILE A 267 15.75 -14.66 9.82
C ILE A 267 15.21 -16.07 10.03
N GLY A 268 15.31 -16.96 9.03
CA GLY A 268 14.78 -18.33 9.11
C GLY A 268 13.26 -18.40 8.97
N ALA A 269 12.62 -17.47 8.25
CA ALA A 269 11.19 -17.50 8.01
C ALA A 269 10.82 -18.49 6.90
N THR A 270 9.67 -19.16 7.04
CA THR A 270 9.12 -20.07 6.01
C THR A 270 7.87 -19.51 5.33
N GLU A 271 7.27 -18.46 5.90
CA GLU A 271 6.06 -17.82 5.38
C GLU A 271 6.21 -16.31 5.33
N GLY A 272 5.64 -15.71 4.29
CA GLY A 272 5.58 -14.28 4.13
C GLY A 272 4.26 -13.80 3.54
N PHE A 273 3.99 -12.51 3.72
CA PHE A 273 2.77 -11.87 3.25
C PHE A 273 3.09 -10.56 2.52
N ILE A 274 2.42 -10.32 1.40
CA ILE A 274 2.31 -8.99 0.82
C ILE A 274 0.96 -8.44 1.26
N TYR A 275 0.95 -7.47 2.17
CA TYR A 275 -0.27 -6.77 2.57
C TYR A 275 -0.49 -5.61 1.61
N LEU A 276 -1.39 -5.82 0.63
CA LEU A 276 -1.67 -4.90 -0.45
C LEU A 276 -2.94 -4.10 -0.14
N ARG A 277 -2.89 -2.77 -0.20
CA ARG A 277 -4.08 -1.95 0.00
C ARG A 277 -5.18 -2.25 -1.02
N GLY A 278 -6.44 -2.13 -0.61
CA GLY A 278 -7.61 -2.49 -1.43
C GLY A 278 -7.72 -1.71 -2.74
N GLU A 279 -7.27 -0.45 -2.77
CA GLU A 279 -7.25 0.41 -3.97
C GLU A 279 -6.32 -0.09 -5.08
N TYR A 280 -5.38 -1.00 -4.74
CA TYR A 280 -4.47 -1.62 -5.70
C TYR A 280 -4.91 -3.03 -6.13
N LEU A 281 -6.19 -3.35 -5.98
CA LEU A 281 -6.79 -4.63 -6.40
C LEU A 281 -6.34 -5.07 -7.80
N TYR A 282 -6.20 -4.14 -8.74
CA TYR A 282 -5.76 -4.40 -10.11
C TYR A 282 -4.33 -4.99 -10.23
N LEU A 283 -3.51 -4.96 -9.17
CA LEU A 283 -2.18 -5.54 -9.15
C LEU A 283 -2.17 -7.03 -8.76
N VAL A 284 -3.26 -7.54 -8.19
CA VAL A 284 -3.32 -8.90 -7.62
C VAL A 284 -2.94 -9.97 -8.64
N ASP A 285 -3.55 -9.94 -9.83
CA ASP A 285 -3.27 -10.94 -10.86
C ASP A 285 -1.81 -10.92 -11.29
N LYS A 286 -1.26 -9.73 -11.54
CA LYS A 286 0.15 -9.56 -11.88
C LYS A 286 1.10 -10.04 -10.78
N LEU A 287 0.80 -9.74 -9.53
CA LEU A 287 1.61 -10.21 -8.40
C LEU A 287 1.54 -11.73 -8.25
N ASN A 288 0.36 -12.33 -8.45
CA ASN A 288 0.20 -13.78 -8.48
C ASN A 288 1.02 -14.44 -9.61
N GLU A 289 1.06 -13.83 -10.80
CA GLU A 289 1.92 -14.29 -11.91
C GLU A 289 3.40 -14.24 -11.54
N VAL A 290 3.85 -13.16 -10.88
CA VAL A 290 5.22 -13.03 -10.38
C VAL A 290 5.55 -14.12 -9.37
N LEU A 291 4.67 -14.37 -8.39
CA LEU A 291 4.86 -15.42 -7.39
C LEU A 291 4.89 -16.82 -8.04
N ALA A 292 3.98 -17.11 -8.97
CA ALA A 292 3.92 -18.37 -9.70
C ALA A 292 5.21 -18.62 -10.50
N ARG A 293 5.70 -17.60 -11.22
CA ARG A 293 6.95 -17.68 -11.96
C ARG A 293 8.14 -17.96 -11.04
N ARG A 294 8.27 -17.24 -9.92
CA ARG A 294 9.36 -17.45 -8.97
C ARG A 294 9.34 -18.86 -8.35
N ARG A 295 8.15 -19.44 -8.12
CA ARG A 295 8.02 -20.84 -7.68
C ARG A 295 8.53 -21.79 -8.77
N THR A 296 8.17 -21.56 -10.03
CA THR A 296 8.63 -22.36 -11.18
C THR A 296 10.15 -22.27 -11.36
N ASP A 297 10.73 -21.08 -11.14
CA ASP A 297 12.18 -20.84 -11.27
C ASP A 297 12.99 -21.34 -10.06
N GLY A 298 12.34 -21.95 -9.04
CA GLY A 298 12.99 -22.42 -7.80
C GLY A 298 13.53 -21.29 -6.91
N LEU A 299 12.93 -20.08 -7.01
CA LEU A 299 13.29 -18.89 -6.25
C LEU A 299 12.27 -18.57 -5.14
N LEU A 300 11.24 -19.41 -5.01
CA LEU A 300 10.18 -19.34 -3.99
C LEU A 300 9.58 -20.75 -3.82
N GLY A 301 8.97 -21.03 -2.67
CA GLY A 301 8.37 -22.33 -2.36
C GLY A 301 9.33 -23.22 -1.58
N LYS A 302 9.52 -24.47 -2.04
CA LYS A 302 10.36 -25.46 -1.34
C LYS A 302 11.73 -25.64 -1.97
N ASN A 303 12.74 -25.91 -1.12
CA ASN A 303 14.12 -26.18 -1.53
C ASN A 303 14.66 -25.09 -2.47
N ILE A 304 14.49 -23.82 -2.09
CA ILE A 304 14.88 -22.65 -2.89
C ILE A 304 16.36 -22.76 -3.30
N LEU A 305 16.65 -22.48 -4.58
CA LEU A 305 17.97 -22.65 -5.21
C LEU A 305 18.56 -24.06 -5.08
N GLY A 306 17.72 -25.07 -4.83
CA GLY A 306 18.16 -26.45 -4.59
C GLY A 306 18.68 -26.73 -3.18
N HIS A 307 18.61 -25.78 -2.26
CA HIS A 307 19.02 -25.95 -0.87
C HIS A 307 17.91 -26.67 -0.08
N SER A 308 18.19 -27.91 0.34
CA SER A 308 17.27 -28.68 1.19
C SER A 308 17.01 -27.96 2.52
N GLY A 309 15.74 -27.75 2.87
CA GLY A 309 15.33 -27.09 4.11
C GLY A 309 15.30 -25.57 4.03
N PHE A 310 15.62 -24.96 2.89
CA PHE A 310 15.31 -23.55 2.65
C PHE A 310 13.97 -23.46 1.92
N ASP A 311 12.92 -23.35 2.69
CA ASP A 311 11.53 -23.21 2.24
C ASP A 311 11.03 -21.83 2.62
N PHE A 312 10.41 -21.13 1.69
CA PHE A 312 9.72 -19.84 1.93
C PHE A 312 8.69 -19.60 0.86
N ASP A 313 7.47 -19.31 1.25
CA ASP A 313 6.41 -18.93 0.31
C ASP A 313 5.69 -17.65 0.74
N ILE A 314 5.03 -16.99 -0.23
CA ILE A 314 4.39 -15.70 -0.07
C ILE A 314 2.93 -15.79 -0.49
N THR A 315 2.05 -15.23 0.36
CA THR A 315 0.63 -15.03 0.09
C THR A 315 0.30 -13.55 0.02
N ILE A 316 -0.61 -13.17 -0.88
CA ILE A 316 -1.11 -11.78 -0.99
C ILE A 316 -2.35 -11.66 -0.11
N HIS A 317 -2.35 -10.69 0.81
CA HIS A 317 -3.50 -10.28 1.59
C HIS A 317 -3.95 -8.88 1.19
N LEU A 318 -5.25 -8.72 0.93
CA LEU A 318 -5.83 -7.42 0.61
C LEU A 318 -6.24 -6.67 1.88
N GLY A 319 -5.92 -5.39 1.93
CA GLY A 319 -6.56 -4.43 2.81
C GLY A 319 -7.95 -4.05 2.31
N ALA A 320 -8.72 -3.36 3.13
CA ALA A 320 -10.09 -2.98 2.81
C ALA A 320 -10.38 -1.49 3.12
N GLY A 321 -9.46 -0.59 2.77
CA GLY A 321 -9.65 0.85 2.91
C GLY A 321 -9.53 1.35 4.36
N ALA A 322 -8.38 1.18 5.00
CA ALA A 322 -8.07 1.73 6.33
C ALA A 322 -6.61 2.18 6.38
N TYR A 323 -6.37 3.49 6.33
CA TYR A 323 -5.03 4.11 6.39
C TYR A 323 -4.17 3.62 7.54
N ILE A 324 -4.79 3.39 8.71
CA ILE A 324 -4.07 2.95 9.91
C ILE A 324 -3.36 1.60 9.72
N CYS A 325 -3.78 0.77 8.78
CA CYS A 325 -3.13 -0.51 8.48
C CYS A 325 -1.74 -0.33 7.84
N GLY A 326 -1.35 0.89 7.45
CA GLY A 326 0.05 1.24 7.14
C GLY A 326 0.98 1.23 8.37
N GLU A 327 0.44 1.35 9.59
CA GLU A 327 1.20 1.17 10.84
C GLU A 327 1.44 -0.33 11.09
N GLU A 328 2.69 -0.74 11.38
CA GLU A 328 3.09 -2.14 11.36
C GLU A 328 2.30 -3.06 12.29
N SER A 329 1.89 -2.59 13.48
CA SER A 329 1.12 -3.41 14.43
C SER A 329 -0.37 -3.46 14.08
N ALA A 330 -0.94 -2.39 13.53
CA ALA A 330 -2.29 -2.36 12.98
C ALA A 330 -2.42 -3.27 11.76
N LEU A 331 -1.41 -3.28 10.89
CA LEU A 331 -1.31 -4.20 9.77
C LEU A 331 -1.36 -5.65 10.25
N LEU A 332 -0.62 -6.00 11.30
CA LEU A 332 -0.61 -7.35 11.86
C LEU A 332 -1.97 -7.75 12.44
N GLU A 333 -2.66 -6.84 13.14
CA GLU A 333 -4.03 -7.11 13.61
C GLU A 333 -4.99 -7.34 12.42
N SER A 334 -4.86 -6.55 11.35
CA SER A 334 -5.63 -6.73 10.13
C SER A 334 -5.31 -8.06 9.43
N LEU A 335 -4.03 -8.44 9.37
CA LEU A 335 -3.57 -9.71 8.82
C LEU A 335 -4.11 -10.92 9.60
N GLU A 336 -4.40 -10.73 10.89
CA GLU A 336 -5.04 -11.71 11.76
C GLU A 336 -6.59 -11.67 11.72
N GLY A 337 -7.19 -10.99 10.73
CA GLY A 337 -8.64 -10.93 10.54
C GLY A 337 -9.38 -10.04 11.56
N LYS A 338 -8.68 -9.15 12.23
CA LYS A 338 -9.22 -8.25 13.25
C LYS A 338 -9.34 -6.82 12.71
N ARG A 339 -9.91 -5.91 13.53
CA ARG A 339 -9.80 -4.48 13.28
C ARG A 339 -8.34 -4.05 13.34
N GLY A 340 -7.89 -3.22 12.42
CA GLY A 340 -6.53 -2.69 12.36
C GLY A 340 -6.23 -1.67 13.46
N ILE A 341 -6.35 -2.07 14.72
CA ILE A 341 -6.05 -1.22 15.88
C ILE A 341 -4.61 -1.47 16.31
N PRO A 342 -3.75 -0.43 16.39
CA PRO A 342 -2.36 -0.59 16.79
C PRO A 342 -2.19 -1.26 18.15
N ARG A 343 -1.16 -2.12 18.26
CA ARG A 343 -0.77 -2.75 19.52
C ARG A 343 0.01 -1.79 20.42
N VAL A 344 -0.08 -1.98 21.74
CA VAL A 344 0.81 -1.29 22.67
C VAL A 344 2.22 -1.87 22.54
N ARG A 345 3.21 -1.01 22.40
CA ARG A 345 4.63 -1.39 22.29
C ARG A 345 5.44 -0.85 23.48
N PRO A 346 6.44 -1.58 24.05
CA PRO A 346 6.85 -2.94 23.73
C PRO A 346 5.81 -3.99 24.16
N PRO A 347 5.85 -5.25 23.60
CA PRO A 347 6.86 -5.79 22.68
C PRO A 347 6.71 -5.25 21.24
N PHE A 348 7.82 -5.20 20.49
CA PHE A 348 7.81 -4.82 19.08
C PHE A 348 7.55 -6.04 18.19
N PRO A 349 7.04 -5.87 16.94
CA PRO A 349 6.76 -6.97 16.04
C PRO A 349 7.94 -7.92 15.76
N VAL A 350 9.16 -7.44 15.84
CA VAL A 350 10.37 -8.27 15.69
C VAL A 350 10.53 -9.30 16.81
N VAL A 351 9.76 -9.18 17.89
CA VAL A 351 9.68 -10.13 19.02
C VAL A 351 8.32 -10.81 19.07
N GLU A 352 7.23 -10.03 19.00
CA GLU A 352 5.84 -10.50 19.05
C GLU A 352 5.02 -9.83 17.94
N GLY A 353 5.10 -10.39 16.72
CA GLY A 353 4.40 -9.93 15.54
C GLY A 353 3.17 -10.76 15.17
N TYR A 354 3.10 -11.26 13.95
CA TYR A 354 1.99 -12.07 13.43
C TYR A 354 1.84 -13.36 14.24
N LYS A 355 0.62 -13.63 14.71
CA LYS A 355 0.31 -14.78 15.59
C LYS A 355 1.25 -14.87 16.81
N ASN A 356 1.66 -13.72 17.35
CA ASN A 356 2.62 -13.57 18.47
C ASN A 356 4.02 -14.19 18.19
N LYS A 357 4.42 -14.28 16.91
CA LYS A 357 5.74 -14.77 16.50
C LYS A 357 6.59 -13.62 15.95
N PRO A 358 7.93 -13.71 16.05
CA PRO A 358 8.82 -12.69 15.51
C PRO A 358 8.53 -12.42 14.03
N THR A 359 8.32 -11.15 13.70
CA THR A 359 7.91 -10.74 12.34
C THR A 359 8.68 -9.52 11.90
N VAL A 360 9.29 -9.58 10.72
CA VAL A 360 9.83 -8.41 10.03
C VAL A 360 8.72 -7.80 9.17
N VAL A 361 8.36 -6.57 9.46
CA VAL A 361 7.49 -5.76 8.59
C VAL A 361 8.34 -4.69 7.92
N ASN A 362 8.47 -4.72 6.59
CA ASN A 362 9.19 -3.69 5.83
C ASN A 362 8.34 -3.18 4.66
N ASN A 363 8.54 -1.91 4.29
CA ASN A 363 7.91 -1.29 3.13
C ASN A 363 8.44 -1.88 1.80
N VAL A 364 7.65 -1.79 0.73
CA VAL A 364 7.97 -2.25 -0.63
C VAL A 364 9.32 -1.74 -1.12
N GLU A 365 9.58 -0.41 -1.06
CA GLU A 365 10.84 0.19 -1.49
C GLU A 365 12.04 -0.30 -0.66
N THR A 366 11.82 -0.67 0.60
CA THR A 366 12.89 -1.24 1.43
C THR A 366 13.33 -2.60 0.90
N PHE A 367 12.40 -3.52 0.63
CA PHE A 367 12.74 -4.83 0.05
C PHE A 367 13.32 -4.70 -1.36
N TRP A 368 12.78 -3.80 -2.17
CA TRP A 368 13.31 -3.47 -3.49
C TRP A 368 14.77 -2.99 -3.44
N SER A 369 15.12 -2.15 -2.46
CA SER A 369 16.50 -1.70 -2.25
C SER A 369 17.43 -2.81 -1.76
N VAL A 370 16.94 -3.72 -0.90
CA VAL A 370 17.72 -4.85 -0.38
C VAL A 370 18.28 -5.71 -1.53
N SER A 371 17.43 -6.10 -2.50
CA SER A 371 17.88 -6.95 -3.61
C SER A 371 19.08 -6.33 -4.36
N ARG A 372 19.05 -5.02 -4.58
CA ARG A 372 20.14 -4.29 -5.27
C ARG A 372 21.38 -4.15 -4.42
N ILE A 373 21.21 -3.83 -3.16
CA ILE A 373 22.36 -3.68 -2.23
C ILE A 373 23.10 -5.01 -2.07
N ILE A 374 22.39 -6.12 -1.96
CA ILE A 374 23.02 -7.44 -1.83
C ILE A 374 23.74 -7.84 -3.12
N GLU A 375 23.17 -7.54 -4.29
CA GLU A 375 23.80 -7.84 -5.58
C GLU A 375 25.01 -6.95 -5.87
N LYS A 376 24.91 -5.63 -5.62
CA LYS A 376 25.93 -4.63 -6.01
C LYS A 376 26.92 -4.31 -4.90
N GLY A 377 26.62 -4.64 -3.64
CA GLY A 377 27.42 -4.35 -2.46
C GLY A 377 27.09 -3.01 -1.81
N SER A 378 27.46 -2.87 -0.53
CA SER A 378 27.19 -1.67 0.29
C SER A 378 27.84 -0.40 -0.28
N LEU A 379 29.07 -0.50 -0.78
CA LEU A 379 29.81 0.64 -1.34
C LEU A 379 29.10 1.26 -2.55
N TRP A 380 28.49 0.44 -3.41
CA TRP A 380 27.68 0.96 -4.52
C TRP A 380 26.55 1.86 -4.04
N PHE A 381 25.88 1.47 -2.96
CA PHE A 381 24.74 2.23 -2.42
C PHE A 381 25.22 3.51 -1.70
N THR A 382 26.29 3.44 -0.92
CA THR A 382 26.81 4.57 -0.14
C THR A 382 27.56 5.63 -0.96
N GLN A 383 27.81 5.38 -2.26
CA GLN A 383 28.33 6.41 -3.18
C GLN A 383 27.35 7.58 -3.38
N LYS A 384 26.09 7.40 -3.03
CA LYS A 384 25.04 8.42 -3.11
C LYS A 384 24.49 8.72 -1.72
N GLY A 385 23.91 9.92 -1.58
CA GLY A 385 23.37 10.40 -0.31
C GLY A 385 24.36 11.19 0.52
N THR A 386 24.03 11.35 1.80
CA THR A 386 24.84 12.02 2.80
C THR A 386 25.52 11.01 3.73
N SER A 387 26.39 11.44 4.61
CA SER A 387 27.04 10.57 5.61
C SER A 387 26.04 9.93 6.60
N GLN A 388 24.90 10.58 6.86
CA GLN A 388 23.88 10.10 7.79
C GLN A 388 22.67 9.49 7.07
N SER A 389 22.47 9.82 5.80
CA SER A 389 21.35 9.39 4.97
C SER A 389 21.89 8.87 3.64
N THR A 390 22.33 7.60 3.63
CA THR A 390 22.98 6.97 2.48
C THR A 390 21.99 6.54 1.40
N GLY A 391 22.48 6.49 0.17
CA GLY A 391 21.75 5.98 -0.99
C GLY A 391 20.77 6.98 -1.59
N THR A 392 19.77 6.44 -2.26
CA THR A 392 18.73 7.21 -2.92
C THR A 392 17.35 6.92 -2.31
N ARG A 393 16.37 7.75 -2.68
CA ARG A 393 14.99 7.61 -2.31
C ARG A 393 14.06 7.91 -3.48
N LEU A 394 12.92 7.22 -3.52
CA LEU A 394 11.86 7.52 -4.46
C LEU A 394 10.94 8.59 -3.89
N LEU A 395 10.64 9.62 -4.69
CA LEU A 395 9.61 10.61 -4.42
C LEU A 395 8.44 10.43 -5.37
N SER A 396 7.25 10.47 -4.78
CA SER A 396 5.97 10.62 -5.46
C SER A 396 5.66 12.11 -5.51
N ILE A 397 5.87 12.74 -6.67
CA ILE A 397 5.65 14.19 -6.85
C ILE A 397 4.28 14.41 -7.48
N SER A 398 3.46 15.26 -6.86
CA SER A 398 2.09 15.57 -7.28
C SER A 398 1.72 17.03 -6.97
N GLY A 399 0.51 17.43 -7.31
CA GLY A 399 0.02 18.81 -7.11
C GLY A 399 0.31 19.73 -8.30
N ASP A 400 0.52 21.02 -8.02
CA ASP A 400 0.70 22.06 -9.04
C ASP A 400 2.13 22.05 -9.61
N CYS A 401 2.47 21.03 -10.37
CA CYS A 401 3.73 20.92 -11.12
C CYS A 401 3.46 20.43 -12.54
N GLN A 402 4.39 20.72 -13.45
CA GLN A 402 4.24 20.36 -14.86
C GLN A 402 4.41 18.87 -15.12
N ARG A 403 5.18 18.18 -14.27
CA ARG A 403 5.56 16.79 -14.45
C ARG A 403 5.37 16.00 -13.16
N PRO A 404 4.12 15.68 -12.77
CA PRO A 404 3.85 14.79 -11.66
C PRO A 404 4.29 13.36 -11.99
N GLY A 405 4.86 12.63 -11.01
CA GLY A 405 5.36 11.28 -11.23
C GLY A 405 6.38 10.83 -10.20
N ILE A 406 7.11 9.77 -10.52
CA ILE A 406 8.15 9.17 -9.68
C ILE A 406 9.54 9.69 -10.07
N TYR A 407 10.28 10.11 -9.07
CA TYR A 407 11.65 10.61 -9.19
C TYR A 407 12.55 9.89 -8.18
N GLU A 408 13.70 9.40 -8.62
CA GLU A 408 14.74 8.89 -7.74
C GLU A 408 15.81 9.94 -7.51
N TYR A 409 16.01 10.35 -6.26
CA TYR A 409 17.03 11.30 -5.85
C TYR A 409 17.99 10.71 -4.83
N PRO A 410 19.27 11.14 -4.84
CA PRO A 410 20.14 10.92 -3.69
C PRO A 410 19.60 11.71 -2.49
N PHE A 411 19.76 11.18 -1.30
CA PHE A 411 19.58 11.98 -0.10
C PHE A 411 20.50 13.20 -0.11
N GLY A 412 20.05 14.32 0.46
CA GLY A 412 20.77 15.61 0.43
C GLY A 412 20.39 16.51 -0.76
N VAL A 413 19.49 16.08 -1.64
CA VAL A 413 18.93 16.96 -2.69
C VAL A 413 18.10 18.07 -2.06
N SER A 414 18.23 19.31 -2.58
CA SER A 414 17.42 20.45 -2.13
C SER A 414 16.01 20.43 -2.72
N LEU A 415 15.05 21.07 -2.03
CA LEU A 415 13.70 21.23 -2.59
C LEU A 415 13.72 22.08 -3.86
N THR A 416 14.63 23.07 -3.94
CA THR A 416 14.82 23.91 -5.14
C THR A 416 15.12 23.05 -6.36
N GLU A 417 16.06 22.09 -6.25
CA GLU A 417 16.39 21.18 -7.36
C GLU A 417 15.19 20.30 -7.74
N ILE A 418 14.47 19.75 -6.74
CA ILE A 418 13.28 18.94 -6.98
C ILE A 418 12.19 19.74 -7.72
N LEU A 419 11.94 20.98 -7.28
CA LEU A 419 10.96 21.88 -7.90
C LEU A 419 11.34 22.26 -9.35
N GLN A 420 12.64 22.46 -9.63
CA GLN A 420 13.13 22.68 -10.99
C GLN A 420 12.87 21.47 -11.88
N ASP A 421 13.18 20.27 -11.38
CA ASP A 421 13.00 19.04 -12.13
C ASP A 421 11.54 18.72 -12.43
N CYS A 422 10.62 18.99 -11.51
CA CYS A 422 9.20 18.71 -11.72
C CYS A 422 8.42 19.87 -12.40
N GLY A 423 9.05 21.05 -12.54
CA GLY A 423 8.39 22.24 -13.11
C GLY A 423 7.41 22.89 -12.16
N GLY A 424 7.80 23.00 -10.86
CA GLY A 424 7.02 23.61 -9.79
C GLY A 424 7.71 24.81 -9.14
N GLN A 425 8.54 25.59 -9.90
CA GLN A 425 9.37 26.66 -9.34
C GLN A 425 8.57 27.84 -8.75
N ASP A 426 7.33 28.03 -9.18
CA ASP A 426 6.41 29.06 -8.68
C ASP A 426 5.58 28.63 -7.46
N ALA A 427 5.94 27.51 -6.83
CA ALA A 427 5.25 27.00 -5.64
C ALA A 427 5.27 28.00 -4.50
N GLN A 428 4.10 28.25 -3.89
CA GLN A 428 4.03 28.99 -2.63
C GLN A 428 4.33 28.12 -1.40
N ALA A 429 4.21 26.80 -1.54
CA ALA A 429 4.55 25.84 -0.49
C ALA A 429 4.77 24.44 -1.09
N VAL A 430 5.50 23.61 -0.35
CA VAL A 430 5.65 22.17 -0.59
C VAL A 430 5.22 21.42 0.67
N GLN A 431 4.33 20.45 0.52
CA GLN A 431 4.00 19.51 1.60
C GLN A 431 4.83 18.26 1.47
N MET A 432 5.72 18.03 2.42
CA MET A 432 6.58 16.84 2.52
C MET A 432 5.97 15.80 3.44
N ALA A 433 6.12 14.52 3.11
CA ALA A 433 5.73 13.38 3.95
C ALA A 433 4.22 13.24 4.23
N GLY A 434 3.38 13.72 3.33
CA GLY A 434 1.92 13.56 3.43
C GLY A 434 1.26 14.44 4.49
N ALA A 435 0.07 14.04 4.93
CA ALA A 435 -0.77 14.87 5.80
C ALA A 435 -0.14 15.17 7.18
N ALA A 436 0.59 14.21 7.76
CA ALA A 436 1.29 14.36 9.04
C ALA A 436 2.69 15.00 8.92
N GLY A 437 3.07 15.40 7.72
CA GLY A 437 4.42 15.88 7.44
C GLY A 437 4.63 17.38 7.68
N THR A 438 5.54 17.95 6.90
CA THR A 438 5.96 19.36 7.06
C THR A 438 5.59 20.15 5.82
N THR A 439 4.92 21.30 6.04
CA THR A 439 4.72 22.33 5.01
C THR A 439 5.94 23.24 4.98
N VAL A 440 6.63 23.30 3.85
CA VAL A 440 7.83 24.13 3.65
C VAL A 440 7.47 25.30 2.76
N LEU A 441 7.82 26.52 3.20
CA LEU A 441 7.60 27.78 2.47
C LEU A 441 8.84 28.16 1.65
N PRO A 442 8.73 29.09 0.67
CA PRO A 442 9.81 29.42 -0.28
C PRO A 442 11.14 29.81 0.36
N ASP A 443 11.12 30.54 1.49
CA ASP A 443 12.34 30.95 2.22
C ASP A 443 13.19 29.76 2.73
N ASN A 444 12.64 28.55 2.67
CA ASN A 444 13.26 27.32 3.16
C ASN A 444 13.37 26.24 2.05
N PHE A 445 13.30 26.59 0.77
CA PHE A 445 13.43 25.63 -0.33
C PHE A 445 14.88 25.19 -0.58
N ASP A 446 15.85 25.82 0.10
CA ASP A 446 17.24 25.38 0.18
C ASP A 446 17.46 24.16 1.11
N ARG A 447 16.49 23.85 1.97
CA ARG A 447 16.52 22.66 2.83
C ARG A 447 16.58 21.37 2.02
N THR A 448 17.09 20.32 2.62
CA THR A 448 17.41 19.07 1.92
C THR A 448 16.56 17.89 2.36
N MET A 449 16.24 17.03 1.40
CA MET A 449 15.59 15.76 1.68
C MET A 449 16.59 14.79 2.28
N CYS A 450 16.51 14.57 3.58
CA CYS A 450 17.31 13.57 4.31
C CYS A 450 16.62 13.21 5.63
N PHE A 451 17.14 12.21 6.34
CA PHE A 451 16.57 11.81 7.64
C PHE A 451 16.83 12.83 8.75
N ASP A 452 17.81 13.69 8.57
CA ASP A 452 18.29 14.64 9.58
C ASP A 452 17.68 16.04 9.38
N ASP A 453 17.01 16.29 8.23
CA ASP A 453 16.37 17.58 7.93
C ASP A 453 14.91 17.35 7.49
N LEU A 454 14.63 17.17 6.21
CA LEU A 454 13.28 16.90 5.72
C LEU A 454 13.09 15.41 5.43
N SER A 455 12.67 14.67 6.45
CA SER A 455 12.34 13.25 6.29
C SER A 455 10.99 13.06 5.61
N THR A 456 10.87 12.08 4.72
CA THR A 456 9.62 11.77 4.02
C THR A 456 9.40 10.27 3.86
N GLY A 457 8.15 9.83 3.83
CA GLY A 457 7.72 8.49 3.39
C GLY A 457 7.73 8.34 1.86
N GLY A 458 7.98 9.44 1.13
CA GLY A 458 7.98 9.47 -0.34
C GLY A 458 7.02 10.50 -0.93
N SER A 459 6.09 11.07 -0.17
CA SER A 459 5.16 12.10 -0.65
C SER A 459 5.86 13.46 -0.78
N PHE A 460 5.60 14.14 -1.91
CA PHE A 460 6.03 15.50 -2.22
C PHE A 460 4.91 16.19 -3.01
N MET A 461 4.14 17.05 -2.34
CA MET A 461 3.01 17.76 -2.96
C MET A 461 3.35 19.24 -3.17
N VAL A 462 3.25 19.70 -4.41
CA VAL A 462 3.52 21.09 -4.83
C VAL A 462 2.23 21.88 -4.77
N LEU A 463 2.26 23.05 -4.12
CA LEU A 463 1.14 23.96 -3.95
C LEU A 463 1.45 25.27 -4.67
N GLY A 464 0.74 25.54 -5.77
CA GLY A 464 0.89 26.75 -6.56
C GLY A 464 0.32 28.00 -5.87
N PRO A 465 0.67 29.21 -6.32
CA PRO A 465 0.32 30.46 -5.66
C PRO A 465 -1.19 30.77 -5.62
N GLN A 466 -1.99 30.04 -6.44
CA GLN A 466 -3.44 30.18 -6.48
C GLN A 466 -4.18 29.37 -5.43
N ARG A 467 -3.47 28.55 -4.63
CA ARG A 467 -4.11 27.66 -3.65
C ARG A 467 -4.28 28.35 -2.30
N ASP A 468 -5.40 28.06 -1.65
CA ASP A 468 -5.58 28.42 -0.26
C ASP A 468 -4.96 27.33 0.65
N LEU A 469 -3.98 27.70 1.46
CA LEU A 469 -3.34 26.79 2.40
C LEU A 469 -4.29 26.36 3.54
N MET A 470 -5.36 27.12 3.81
CA MET A 470 -6.39 26.70 4.77
C MET A 470 -7.22 25.53 4.25
N ASP A 471 -7.49 25.46 2.93
CA ASP A 471 -8.13 24.31 2.30
C ASP A 471 -7.28 23.04 2.45
N LEU A 472 -5.94 23.16 2.36
CA LEU A 472 -5.01 22.07 2.61
C LEU A 472 -5.13 21.57 4.06
N LEU A 473 -5.06 22.48 5.04
CA LEU A 473 -5.16 22.14 6.46
C LEU A 473 -6.51 21.50 6.79
N GLN A 474 -7.60 22.04 6.24
CA GLN A 474 -8.93 21.46 6.40
C GLN A 474 -9.02 20.04 5.82
N ASN A 475 -8.47 19.82 4.62
CA ASN A 475 -8.46 18.48 4.01
C ASN A 475 -7.68 17.47 4.86
N PHE A 476 -6.54 17.87 5.43
CA PHE A 476 -5.76 17.00 6.29
C PHE A 476 -6.45 16.73 7.64
N ALA A 477 -7.13 17.72 8.22
CA ALA A 477 -7.92 17.52 9.43
C ALA A 477 -9.09 16.55 9.17
N ASP A 478 -9.80 16.72 8.05
CA ASP A 478 -10.88 15.82 7.62
C ASP A 478 -10.34 14.40 7.37
N PHE A 479 -9.17 14.26 6.72
CA PHE A 479 -8.50 12.99 6.52
C PHE A 479 -8.22 12.29 7.86
N PHE A 480 -7.58 12.95 8.83
CA PHE A 480 -7.29 12.34 10.14
C PHE A 480 -8.55 12.00 10.92
N ARG A 481 -9.61 12.81 10.80
CA ARG A 481 -10.90 12.51 11.42
C ARG A 481 -11.52 11.22 10.85
N HIS A 482 -11.51 11.06 9.52
CA HIS A 482 -12.10 9.89 8.86
C HIS A 482 -11.27 8.61 9.08
N GLU A 483 -9.94 8.73 9.10
CA GLU A 483 -9.03 7.60 9.23
C GLU A 483 -8.67 7.25 10.68
N SER A 484 -9.22 7.96 11.65
CA SER A 484 -9.00 7.67 13.08
C SER A 484 -9.55 6.28 13.44
N CYS A 485 -8.68 5.37 13.90
CA CYS A 485 -9.11 4.07 14.43
C CYS A 485 -9.83 4.17 15.80
N GLY A 486 -9.87 5.38 16.40
CA GLY A 486 -10.54 5.65 17.68
C GLY A 486 -9.79 5.15 18.92
N PHE A 487 -8.56 4.64 18.82
CA PHE A 487 -7.82 4.07 19.95
C PHE A 487 -7.18 5.15 20.83
N CYS A 488 -6.31 6.00 20.26
CA CYS A 488 -5.59 7.02 21.03
C CYS A 488 -6.47 8.23 21.32
N THR A 489 -6.60 8.63 22.60
CA THR A 489 -7.43 9.75 23.03
C THR A 489 -7.13 11.07 22.28
N PRO A 490 -5.86 11.49 22.09
CA PRO A 490 -5.57 12.73 21.36
C PRO A 490 -6.08 12.74 19.92
N CYS A 491 -5.96 11.63 19.20
CA CYS A 491 -6.47 11.49 17.83
C CYS A 491 -8.01 11.44 17.82
N ARG A 492 -8.62 10.63 18.69
CA ARG A 492 -10.09 10.42 18.72
C ARG A 492 -10.90 11.67 19.07
N VAL A 493 -10.36 12.55 19.90
CA VAL A 493 -11.08 13.76 20.40
C VAL A 493 -10.41 15.08 20.00
N GLY A 494 -9.24 15.04 19.37
CA GLY A 494 -8.46 16.23 18.98
C GLY A 494 -8.56 16.58 17.50
N THR A 495 -9.05 15.66 16.67
CA THR A 495 -9.37 15.87 15.26
C THR A 495 -10.88 15.83 15.06
#